data_4d12d7db0c46cdbd4470acd3f23dff96
#
_entry.id   4d12d7db0c46cdbd4470acd3f23dff96
#
_cell.length_a   1.000
_cell.length_b   1.000
_cell.length_c   1.000
_cell.angle_alpha   90.00
_cell.angle_beta   90.00
_cell.angle_gamma   90.00
#
_symmetry.space_group_name_H-M   'P 1'
#
loop_
_entity.id
_entity.type
_entity.pdbx_description
1 polymer ?
#
loop_
_entity_poly.entity_id
_entity_poly.type
_entity_poly.pdbx_seq_one_letter_code
_entity_poly.pdbx_strand_id
1 'polypeptide(L)'
;MPVRTDEQLKKHQAALLELLTVFDNICRRLGISYQLFAGTALGAVRHKGFIPWDDDLDIIMLRPEYERFLKEAPAEPESEKYFLQAEFSEHWPMFFSKLRKNGTACIERYVPRDELMHQGIYIDIFPCDSLSDAPIIGKLQFAASKAVIARSLAKRGYRTDSKIKKLALKLSCLVPAKAFCRFVRGEAYAGTKRVHCFFGAASKYGKSVFPREWMDETILLPFESGVFPVSAHYDELLTTLYGDYMTPTPEAERGQKVHAEIVDTESSYENYLDIQKTMEFDGYTRSIR
;
A
#
# COMPACT_ATOMS: atom_id res chain seq x y z
N MET A 1 -5.96 -12.92 21.66
CA MET A 1 -4.93 -13.20 20.62
C MET A 1 -3.58 -12.94 21.22
N PRO A 2 -2.53 -13.70 20.93
CA PRO A 2 -1.20 -13.39 21.45
C PRO A 2 -0.78 -12.04 20.88
N VAL A 3 -0.45 -11.12 21.78
CA VAL A 3 0.18 -9.85 21.44
C VAL A 3 1.53 -10.20 20.84
N ARG A 4 1.81 -9.71 19.62
CA ARG A 4 3.11 -9.88 18.98
C ARG A 4 4.20 -9.36 19.90
N THR A 5 5.23 -10.15 20.14
CA THR A 5 6.35 -9.72 20.98
C THR A 5 7.19 -8.67 20.24
N ASP A 6 7.89 -7.81 20.99
CA ASP A 6 8.81 -6.82 20.42
C ASP A 6 9.89 -7.50 19.55
N GLU A 7 10.35 -8.69 19.92
CA GLU A 7 11.32 -9.46 19.14
C GLU A 7 10.75 -9.90 17.80
N GLN A 8 9.50 -10.40 17.78
CA GLN A 8 8.81 -10.78 16.54
C GLN A 8 8.59 -9.57 15.63
N LEU A 9 8.26 -8.41 16.18
CA LEU A 9 8.11 -7.18 15.41
C LEU A 9 9.45 -6.75 14.80
N LYS A 10 10.55 -6.79 15.57
CA LYS A 10 11.89 -6.46 15.06
C LYS A 10 12.35 -7.40 13.94
N LYS A 11 12.08 -8.70 14.07
CA LYS A 11 12.38 -9.68 12.97
C LYS A 11 11.58 -9.34 11.71
N HIS A 12 10.32 -8.96 11.87
CA HIS A 12 9.50 -8.54 10.74
C HIS A 12 10.01 -7.26 10.10
N GLN A 13 10.31 -6.22 10.89
CA GLN A 13 10.89 -4.97 10.40
C GLN A 13 12.23 -5.20 9.68
N ALA A 14 13.07 -6.12 10.17
CA ALA A 14 14.31 -6.51 9.48
C ALA A 14 14.03 -7.15 8.10
N ALA A 15 13.02 -8.01 8.00
CA ALA A 15 12.62 -8.61 6.72
C ALA A 15 12.02 -7.58 5.75
N LEU A 16 11.26 -6.60 6.26
CA LEU A 16 10.76 -5.47 5.46
C LEU A 16 11.91 -4.59 4.95
N LEU A 17 12.91 -4.30 5.80
CA LEU A 17 14.08 -3.52 5.41
C LEU A 17 14.92 -4.23 4.32
N GLU A 18 15.07 -5.55 4.43
CA GLU A 18 15.73 -6.35 3.40
C GLU A 18 14.98 -6.22 2.07
N LEU A 19 13.65 -6.34 2.10
CA LEU A 19 12.81 -6.22 0.90
C LEU A 19 12.85 -4.80 0.31
N LEU A 20 12.86 -3.76 1.17
CA LEU A 20 13.05 -2.37 0.74
C LEU A 20 14.41 -2.17 0.06
N THR A 21 15.47 -2.78 0.61
CA THR A 21 16.82 -2.69 0.03
C THR A 21 16.87 -3.34 -1.35
N VAL A 22 16.23 -4.50 -1.52
CA VAL A 22 16.08 -5.15 -2.84
C VAL A 22 15.31 -4.24 -3.81
N PHE A 23 14.20 -3.68 -3.37
CA PHE A 23 13.39 -2.76 -4.17
C PHE A 23 14.18 -1.52 -4.62
N ASP A 24 14.91 -0.88 -3.69
CA ASP A 24 15.75 0.29 -3.97
C ASP A 24 16.86 -0.03 -4.98
N ASN A 25 17.54 -1.18 -4.83
CA ASN A 25 18.58 -1.63 -5.76
C ASN A 25 18.02 -1.84 -7.18
N ILE A 26 16.84 -2.42 -7.32
CA ILE A 26 16.15 -2.58 -8.61
C ILE A 26 15.84 -1.21 -9.20
N CYS A 27 15.21 -0.33 -8.42
CA CYS A 27 14.86 1.01 -8.87
C CYS A 27 16.09 1.81 -9.33
N ARG A 28 17.19 1.74 -8.57
CA ARG A 28 18.45 2.41 -8.95
C ARG A 28 19.03 1.88 -10.26
N ARG A 29 19.06 0.55 -10.46
CA ARG A 29 19.57 -0.05 -11.71
C ARG A 29 18.70 0.34 -12.92
N LEU A 30 17.40 0.33 -12.74
CA LEU A 30 16.45 0.68 -13.82
C LEU A 30 16.27 2.20 -14.02
N GLY A 31 16.84 3.04 -13.14
CA GLY A 31 16.63 4.49 -13.17
C GLY A 31 15.15 4.84 -12.94
N ILE A 32 14.50 4.16 -12.00
CA ILE A 32 13.09 4.35 -11.64
C ILE A 32 13.00 5.15 -10.34
N SER A 33 12.21 6.22 -10.36
CA SER A 33 12.01 7.09 -9.20
C SER A 33 10.87 6.59 -8.33
N TYR A 34 11.05 6.68 -7.01
CA TYR A 34 10.06 6.37 -6.00
C TYR A 34 10.28 7.19 -4.73
N GLN A 35 9.36 7.13 -3.79
CA GLN A 35 9.50 7.73 -2.46
C GLN A 35 8.94 6.79 -1.38
N LEU A 36 9.53 6.82 -0.18
CA LEU A 36 8.85 6.31 1.01
C LEU A 36 7.59 7.14 1.23
N PHE A 37 6.51 6.48 1.68
CA PHE A 37 5.21 7.12 1.79
C PHE A 37 4.58 6.88 3.17
N ALA A 38 3.59 7.68 3.49
CA ALA A 38 2.72 7.52 4.67
C ALA A 38 3.48 7.26 5.99
N GLY A 39 3.20 6.15 6.67
CA GLY A 39 3.85 5.75 7.93
C GLY A 39 5.34 5.56 7.79
N THR A 40 5.80 5.02 6.66
CA THR A 40 7.23 4.82 6.39
C THR A 40 7.99 6.13 6.22
N ALA A 41 7.43 7.10 5.49
CA ALA A 41 8.01 8.44 5.38
C ALA A 41 8.05 9.16 6.74
N LEU A 42 6.97 9.04 7.51
CA LEU A 42 6.92 9.55 8.88
C LEU A 42 7.99 8.91 9.78
N GLY A 43 8.20 7.61 9.62
CA GLY A 43 9.26 6.87 10.30
C GLY A 43 10.66 7.42 9.96
N ALA A 44 10.96 7.62 8.67
CA ALA A 44 12.21 8.22 8.21
C ALA A 44 12.46 9.59 8.84
N VAL A 45 11.47 10.48 8.82
CA VAL A 45 11.58 11.86 9.32
C VAL A 45 11.73 11.90 10.84
N ARG A 46 10.85 11.19 11.58
CA ARG A 46 10.73 11.32 13.04
C ARG A 46 11.62 10.34 13.80
N HIS A 47 11.82 9.13 13.29
CA HIS A 47 12.51 8.04 13.98
C HIS A 47 13.82 7.63 13.32
N LYS A 48 14.11 8.08 12.11
CA LYS A 48 15.23 7.62 11.26
C LYS A 48 15.17 6.11 10.98
N GLY A 49 13.98 5.55 10.95
CA GLY A 49 13.69 4.13 10.80
C GLY A 49 12.21 3.87 10.96
N PHE A 50 11.84 2.64 11.26
CA PHE A 50 10.44 2.30 11.53
C PHE A 50 9.89 3.09 12.72
N ILE A 51 8.61 3.42 12.67
CA ILE A 51 7.87 3.76 13.88
C ILE A 51 7.89 2.51 14.76
N PRO A 52 8.26 2.60 16.07
CA PRO A 52 8.57 1.42 16.89
C PRO A 52 7.48 0.33 16.96
N TRP A 53 6.24 0.67 16.71
CA TRP A 53 5.08 -0.26 16.76
C TRP A 53 4.47 -0.53 15.38
N ASP A 54 5.11 -0.07 14.29
CA ASP A 54 4.62 -0.22 12.92
C ASP A 54 5.08 -1.54 12.30
N ASP A 55 4.23 -2.16 11.50
CA ASP A 55 4.46 -3.48 10.91
C ASP A 55 4.25 -3.51 9.38
N ASP A 56 4.21 -2.35 8.75
CA ASP A 56 4.08 -2.20 7.30
C ASP A 56 5.15 -1.27 6.72
N LEU A 57 5.26 -1.25 5.40
CA LEU A 57 6.15 -0.39 4.65
C LEU A 57 5.47 0.03 3.35
N ASP A 58 5.35 1.34 3.17
CA ASP A 58 4.63 1.98 2.08
C ASP A 58 5.57 2.72 1.13
N ILE A 59 5.42 2.47 -0.16
CA ILE A 59 6.11 3.14 -1.26
C ILE A 59 5.08 3.85 -2.14
N ILE A 60 5.43 5.02 -2.66
CA ILE A 60 4.63 5.72 -3.67
C ILE A 60 5.48 6.00 -4.92
N MET A 61 4.87 5.84 -6.08
CA MET A 61 5.50 6.08 -7.38
C MET A 61 4.54 6.83 -8.29
N LEU A 62 5.02 7.80 -9.06
CA LEU A 62 4.23 8.35 -10.16
C LEU A 62 3.85 7.24 -11.14
N ARG A 63 2.66 7.30 -11.73
CA ARG A 63 2.12 6.25 -12.61
C ARG A 63 3.11 5.77 -13.69
N PRO A 64 3.83 6.60 -14.42
CA PRO A 64 4.79 6.13 -15.41
C PRO A 64 5.90 5.27 -14.82
N GLU A 65 6.45 5.69 -13.66
CA GLU A 65 7.50 4.95 -12.95
C GLU A 65 6.96 3.63 -12.38
N TYR A 66 5.75 3.67 -11.83
CA TYR A 66 5.05 2.48 -11.34
C TYR A 66 4.83 1.43 -12.43
N GLU A 67 4.37 1.85 -13.62
CA GLU A 67 4.15 0.93 -14.74
C GLU A 67 5.47 0.38 -15.31
N ARG A 68 6.52 1.21 -15.34
CA ARG A 68 7.86 0.75 -15.69
C ARG A 68 8.36 -0.30 -14.70
N PHE A 69 8.21 -0.05 -13.40
CA PHE A 69 8.59 -1.00 -12.37
C PHE A 69 7.87 -2.35 -12.55
N LEU A 70 6.55 -2.34 -12.73
CA LEU A 70 5.79 -3.58 -12.93
C LEU A 70 6.23 -4.37 -14.16
N LYS A 71 6.69 -3.68 -15.21
CA LYS A 71 7.12 -4.29 -16.46
C LYS A 71 8.56 -4.80 -16.41
N GLU A 72 9.46 -4.04 -15.79
CA GLU A 72 10.90 -4.25 -15.90
C GLU A 72 11.46 -5.06 -14.71
N ALA A 73 10.96 -4.86 -13.49
CA ALA A 73 11.43 -5.54 -12.29
C ALA A 73 11.40 -7.09 -12.36
N PRO A 74 10.44 -7.76 -13.01
CA PRO A 74 10.44 -9.21 -13.11
C PRO A 74 11.66 -9.82 -13.83
N ALA A 75 12.38 -9.03 -14.63
CA ALA A 75 13.60 -9.47 -15.34
C ALA A 75 14.89 -9.27 -14.52
N GLU A 76 14.80 -8.66 -13.33
CA GLU A 76 15.94 -8.37 -12.47
C GLU A 76 16.49 -9.65 -11.80
N PRO A 77 17.81 -9.71 -11.49
CA PRO A 77 18.46 -10.91 -10.95
C PRO A 77 17.87 -11.41 -9.62
N GLU A 78 17.32 -10.48 -8.80
CA GLU A 78 16.73 -10.83 -7.52
C GLU A 78 15.29 -11.36 -7.62
N SER A 79 14.72 -11.49 -8.83
CA SER A 79 13.34 -11.94 -9.05
C SER A 79 13.01 -13.30 -8.41
N GLU A 80 14.01 -14.14 -8.20
CA GLU A 80 13.84 -15.41 -7.48
C GLU A 80 13.56 -15.24 -5.98
N LYS A 81 13.91 -14.08 -5.39
CA LYS A 81 13.79 -13.80 -3.95
C LYS A 81 12.44 -13.16 -3.59
N TYR A 82 11.71 -12.65 -4.56
CA TYR A 82 10.46 -11.96 -4.36
C TYR A 82 9.39 -12.31 -5.41
N PHE A 83 8.16 -12.07 -5.05
CA PHE A 83 6.99 -12.17 -5.93
C PHE A 83 6.36 -10.79 -6.12
N LEU A 84 6.26 -10.32 -7.37
CA LEU A 84 5.57 -9.08 -7.70
C LEU A 84 4.08 -9.33 -7.89
N GLN A 85 3.29 -8.97 -6.90
CA GLN A 85 1.84 -9.08 -6.92
C GLN A 85 1.25 -7.80 -7.53
N ALA A 86 1.05 -7.81 -8.84
CA ALA A 86 0.62 -6.63 -9.59
C ALA A 86 -0.85 -6.28 -9.35
N GLU A 87 -1.18 -4.97 -9.40
CA GLU A 87 -2.55 -4.47 -9.33
C GLU A 87 -3.46 -5.15 -10.37
N PHE A 88 -4.71 -5.43 -9.98
CA PHE A 88 -5.73 -6.06 -10.82
C PHE A 88 -5.34 -7.41 -11.43
N SER A 89 -4.33 -8.10 -10.88
CA SER A 89 -4.02 -9.48 -11.27
C SER A 89 -5.08 -10.47 -10.76
N GLU A 90 -5.03 -11.72 -11.25
CA GLU A 90 -6.08 -12.72 -11.02
C GLU A 90 -6.37 -12.95 -9.53
N HIS A 91 -5.33 -13.14 -8.72
CA HIS A 91 -5.45 -13.38 -7.28
C HIS A 91 -5.26 -12.11 -6.44
N TRP A 92 -5.11 -10.94 -7.07
CA TRP A 92 -4.96 -9.65 -6.41
C TRP A 92 -5.80 -8.57 -7.10
N PRO A 93 -7.13 -8.57 -6.92
CA PRO A 93 -8.02 -7.61 -7.58
C PRO A 93 -7.95 -6.20 -6.99
N MET A 94 -6.86 -5.88 -6.28
CA MET A 94 -6.65 -4.57 -5.67
C MET A 94 -6.02 -3.59 -6.67
N PHE A 95 -6.06 -2.34 -6.33
CA PHE A 95 -5.72 -1.17 -7.14
C PHE A 95 -4.31 -0.63 -6.84
N PHE A 96 -3.50 -1.42 -6.18
CA PHE A 96 -2.07 -1.18 -5.89
C PHE A 96 -1.34 -2.52 -5.92
N SER A 97 -0.02 -2.46 -5.99
CA SER A 97 0.81 -3.66 -6.05
C SER A 97 1.53 -3.93 -4.74
N LYS A 98 1.99 -5.15 -4.57
CA LYS A 98 2.85 -5.56 -3.46
C LYS A 98 4.11 -6.23 -4.02
N LEU A 99 5.26 -5.96 -3.40
CA LEU A 99 6.44 -6.80 -3.57
C LEU A 99 6.53 -7.70 -2.36
N ARG A 100 6.50 -9.02 -2.56
CA ARG A 100 6.43 -10.02 -1.50
C ARG A 100 7.71 -10.84 -1.42
N LYS A 101 8.20 -11.09 -0.21
CA LYS A 101 9.38 -11.91 0.02
C LYS A 101 9.01 -13.39 -0.05
N ASN A 102 9.67 -14.14 -0.95
CA ASN A 102 9.51 -15.58 -1.06
C ASN A 102 10.05 -16.30 0.21
N GLY A 103 9.50 -17.47 0.52
CA GLY A 103 9.92 -18.26 1.67
C GLY A 103 9.50 -17.73 3.03
N THR A 104 8.60 -16.73 3.09
CA THR A 104 8.10 -16.12 4.31
C THR A 104 6.57 -16.18 4.38
N ALA A 105 6.00 -15.87 5.55
CA ALA A 105 4.57 -15.76 5.74
C ALA A 105 4.19 -14.42 6.39
N CYS A 106 3.17 -13.79 5.83
CA CYS A 106 2.48 -12.65 6.43
C CYS A 106 0.98 -12.80 6.12
N ILE A 107 0.28 -13.53 6.99
CA ILE A 107 -1.13 -13.84 6.83
C ILE A 107 -1.95 -12.67 7.38
N GLU A 108 -2.46 -11.86 6.47
CA GLU A 108 -3.23 -10.67 6.83
C GLU A 108 -4.58 -11.07 7.45
N ARG A 109 -4.97 -10.38 8.51
CA ARG A 109 -6.20 -10.62 9.26
C ARG A 109 -7.48 -10.55 8.42
N TYR A 110 -7.46 -9.80 7.34
CA TYR A 110 -8.64 -9.42 6.57
C TYR A 110 -8.61 -9.92 5.13
N VAL A 111 -7.72 -10.84 4.80
CA VAL A 111 -7.65 -11.40 3.46
C VAL A 111 -8.58 -12.59 3.35
N PRO A 112 -9.47 -12.64 2.35
CA PRO A 112 -10.22 -13.83 2.05
C PRO A 112 -9.26 -14.98 1.73
N ARG A 113 -9.70 -16.18 2.04
CA ARG A 113 -8.96 -17.42 1.76
C ARG A 113 -8.86 -17.65 0.25
N ASP A 114 -7.85 -17.07 -0.37
CA ASP A 114 -7.42 -17.44 -1.70
C ASP A 114 -6.10 -18.20 -1.55
N GLU A 115 -6.17 -19.52 -1.63
CA GLU A 115 -5.01 -20.41 -1.49
C GLU A 115 -3.97 -20.17 -2.59
N LEU A 116 -4.37 -19.57 -3.70
CA LEU A 116 -3.49 -19.25 -4.82
C LEU A 116 -2.83 -17.87 -4.68
N MET A 117 -3.25 -17.06 -3.69
CA MET A 117 -2.65 -15.76 -3.44
C MET A 117 -1.33 -15.93 -2.68
N HIS A 118 -0.26 -15.31 -3.18
CA HIS A 118 0.99 -15.25 -2.44
C HIS A 118 0.83 -14.43 -1.15
N GLN A 119 1.28 -14.97 0.00
CA GLN A 119 1.07 -14.38 1.31
C GLN A 119 2.39 -14.23 2.09
N GLY A 120 3.51 -14.03 1.42
CA GLY A 120 4.78 -13.66 2.04
C GLY A 120 4.79 -12.25 2.60
N ILE A 121 5.78 -11.92 3.43
CA ILE A 121 6.06 -10.55 3.91
C ILE A 121 6.16 -9.60 2.72
N TYR A 122 5.63 -8.38 2.85
CA TYR A 122 5.46 -7.48 1.71
C TYR A 122 5.73 -6.01 2.03
N ILE A 123 6.02 -5.27 0.98
CA ILE A 123 5.91 -3.82 0.93
C ILE A 123 4.77 -3.43 0.01
N ASP A 124 4.03 -2.38 0.36
CA ASP A 124 2.96 -1.82 -0.46
C ASP A 124 3.51 -0.78 -1.43
N ILE A 125 3.13 -0.88 -2.71
CA ILE A 125 3.55 0.02 -3.77
C ILE A 125 2.32 0.71 -4.32
N PHE A 126 2.15 1.99 -3.98
CA PHE A 126 1.01 2.80 -4.38
C PHE A 126 1.29 3.59 -5.64
N PRO A 127 0.40 3.53 -6.63
CA PRO A 127 0.46 4.44 -7.77
C PRO A 127 0.01 5.84 -7.37
N CYS A 128 0.72 6.85 -7.85
CA CYS A 128 0.33 8.25 -7.81
C CYS A 128 -0.08 8.70 -9.21
N ASP A 129 -1.34 9.04 -9.36
CA ASP A 129 -2.01 9.25 -10.64
C ASP A 129 -2.24 10.74 -10.93
N SER A 130 -2.42 11.10 -12.20
CA SER A 130 -2.69 12.47 -12.61
C SER A 130 -4.09 12.92 -12.22
N LEU A 131 -4.22 14.12 -11.65
CA LEU A 131 -5.49 14.74 -11.30
C LEU A 131 -5.79 15.87 -12.29
N SER A 132 -7.02 15.92 -12.79
CA SER A 132 -7.47 17.06 -13.57
C SER A 132 -7.36 18.38 -12.78
N ASP A 133 -6.84 19.43 -13.42
CA ASP A 133 -6.79 20.77 -12.82
C ASP A 133 -8.18 21.42 -12.69
N ALA A 134 -9.18 20.91 -13.40
CA ALA A 134 -10.57 21.32 -13.22
C ALA A 134 -11.15 20.69 -11.94
N PRO A 135 -11.54 21.51 -10.93
CA PRO A 135 -11.95 21.01 -9.61
C PRO A 135 -13.13 20.02 -9.64
N ILE A 136 -14.08 20.24 -10.54
CA ILE A 136 -15.26 19.37 -10.70
C ILE A 136 -14.82 18.00 -11.21
N ILE A 137 -13.95 17.97 -12.23
CA ILE A 137 -13.45 16.71 -12.80
C ILE A 137 -12.62 15.96 -11.78
N GLY A 138 -11.75 16.63 -11.01
CA GLY A 138 -10.98 16.00 -9.95
C GLY A 138 -11.86 15.35 -8.87
N LYS A 139 -12.99 15.99 -8.49
CA LYS A 139 -13.97 15.39 -7.58
C LYS A 139 -14.69 14.19 -8.21
N LEU A 140 -14.94 14.22 -9.52
CA LEU A 140 -15.52 13.07 -10.25
C LEU A 140 -14.53 11.92 -10.33
N GLN A 141 -13.22 12.16 -10.53
CA GLN A 141 -12.18 11.13 -10.46
C GLN A 141 -12.17 10.47 -9.06
N PHE A 142 -12.27 11.27 -8.00
CA PHE A 142 -12.38 10.75 -6.63
C PHE A 142 -13.63 9.90 -6.42
N ALA A 143 -14.79 10.35 -6.88
CA ALA A 143 -16.03 9.57 -6.80
C ALA A 143 -15.93 8.24 -7.58
N ALA A 144 -15.35 8.29 -8.79
CA ALA A 144 -15.09 7.10 -9.60
C ALA A 144 -14.14 6.13 -8.91
N SER A 145 -13.10 6.62 -8.19
CA SER A 145 -12.20 5.78 -7.43
C SER A 145 -12.92 4.96 -6.35
N LYS A 146 -13.94 5.53 -5.71
CA LYS A 146 -14.74 4.80 -4.70
C LYS A 146 -15.50 3.63 -5.31
N ALA A 147 -15.99 3.77 -6.55
CA ALA A 147 -16.63 2.68 -7.26
C ALA A 147 -15.63 1.56 -7.64
N VAL A 148 -14.41 1.92 -8.06
CA VAL A 148 -13.32 0.96 -8.33
C VAL A 148 -12.91 0.24 -7.05
N ILE A 149 -12.70 0.96 -5.95
CA ILE A 149 -12.37 0.40 -4.63
C ILE A 149 -13.46 -0.57 -4.17
N ALA A 150 -14.73 -0.17 -4.23
CA ALA A 150 -15.85 -1.03 -3.83
C ALA A 150 -15.89 -2.32 -4.66
N ARG A 151 -15.65 -2.23 -5.99
CA ARG A 151 -15.56 -3.40 -6.86
C ARG A 151 -14.40 -4.31 -6.49
N SER A 152 -13.22 -3.76 -6.23
CA SER A 152 -12.04 -4.52 -5.84
C SER A 152 -12.27 -5.26 -4.51
N LEU A 153 -12.84 -4.56 -3.53
CA LEU A 153 -13.24 -5.17 -2.25
C LEU A 153 -14.29 -6.27 -2.43
N ALA A 154 -15.29 -6.07 -3.29
CA ALA A 154 -16.30 -7.07 -3.58
C ALA A 154 -15.68 -8.33 -4.21
N LYS A 155 -14.77 -8.17 -5.17
CA LYS A 155 -14.03 -9.28 -5.80
C LYS A 155 -13.11 -10.00 -4.81
N ARG A 156 -12.53 -9.26 -3.85
CA ARG A 156 -11.71 -9.83 -2.77
C ARG A 156 -12.55 -10.53 -1.70
N GLY A 157 -13.87 -10.57 -1.83
CA GLY A 157 -14.75 -11.25 -0.87
C GLY A 157 -15.05 -10.46 0.40
N TYR A 158 -14.90 -9.13 0.36
CA TYR A 158 -15.25 -8.26 1.49
C TYR A 158 -16.67 -8.48 1.97
N ARG A 159 -16.85 -8.71 3.27
CA ARG A 159 -18.13 -8.90 3.93
C ARG A 159 -18.45 -7.71 4.84
N THR A 160 -19.72 -7.36 4.95
CA THR A 160 -20.22 -6.27 5.82
C THR A 160 -21.64 -6.57 6.24
N ASP A 161 -22.04 -6.17 7.44
CA ASP A 161 -23.43 -6.36 7.92
C ASP A 161 -24.38 -5.24 7.44
N SER A 162 -23.81 -4.13 6.99
CA SER A 162 -24.61 -3.01 6.48
C SER A 162 -25.30 -3.37 5.15
N LYS A 163 -26.62 -3.35 5.12
CA LYS A 163 -27.44 -3.61 3.92
C LYS A 163 -27.09 -2.64 2.77
N ILE A 164 -26.83 -1.37 3.11
CA ILE A 164 -26.44 -0.33 2.13
C ILE A 164 -25.09 -0.65 1.52
N LYS A 165 -24.08 -1.00 2.35
CA LYS A 165 -22.76 -1.38 1.85
C LYS A 165 -22.83 -2.66 1.02
N LYS A 166 -23.61 -3.67 1.41
CA LYS A 166 -23.83 -4.89 0.61
C LYS A 166 -24.39 -4.57 -0.79
N LEU A 167 -25.39 -3.69 -0.85
CA LEU A 167 -25.96 -3.26 -2.12
C LEU A 167 -24.92 -2.50 -2.96
N ALA A 168 -24.19 -1.56 -2.36
CA ALA A 168 -23.15 -0.80 -3.04
C ALA A 168 -22.05 -1.71 -3.62
N LEU A 169 -21.60 -2.72 -2.85
CA LEU A 169 -20.63 -3.73 -3.31
C LEU A 169 -21.18 -4.53 -4.50
N LYS A 170 -22.44 -4.97 -4.42
CA LYS A 170 -23.08 -5.71 -5.53
C LYS A 170 -23.19 -4.85 -6.79
N LEU A 171 -23.63 -3.59 -6.66
CA LEU A 171 -23.74 -2.67 -7.79
C LEU A 171 -22.38 -2.31 -8.37
N SER A 172 -21.34 -2.21 -7.55
CA SER A 172 -19.98 -1.93 -8.02
C SER A 172 -19.42 -2.99 -8.96
N CYS A 173 -19.89 -4.23 -8.87
CA CYS A 173 -19.51 -5.30 -9.80
C CYS A 173 -19.97 -5.04 -11.25
N LEU A 174 -20.98 -4.20 -11.46
CA LEU A 174 -21.47 -3.77 -12.77
C LEU A 174 -20.63 -2.64 -13.39
N VAL A 175 -19.75 -2.00 -12.59
CA VAL A 175 -18.90 -0.89 -13.06
C VAL A 175 -17.93 -1.40 -14.13
N PRO A 176 -17.84 -0.72 -15.30
CA PRO A 176 -16.86 -1.06 -16.33
C PRO A 176 -15.45 -0.65 -15.85
N ALA A 177 -14.80 -1.56 -15.14
CA ALA A 177 -13.56 -1.29 -14.38
C ALA A 177 -12.49 -0.62 -15.23
N LYS A 178 -12.24 -1.07 -16.48
CA LYS A 178 -11.21 -0.50 -17.35
C LYS A 178 -11.45 0.99 -17.62
N ALA A 179 -12.67 1.38 -17.98
CA ALA A 179 -13.00 2.78 -18.29
C ALA A 179 -12.91 3.66 -17.04
N PHE A 180 -13.41 3.18 -15.89
CA PHE A 180 -13.31 3.89 -14.62
C PHE A 180 -11.85 4.02 -14.15
N CYS A 181 -11.04 2.95 -14.26
CA CYS A 181 -9.61 3.01 -13.92
C CYS A 181 -8.88 4.01 -14.80
N ARG A 182 -9.10 4.03 -16.12
CA ARG A 182 -8.47 5.01 -17.00
C ARG A 182 -8.84 6.45 -16.62
N PHE A 183 -10.10 6.69 -16.31
CA PHE A 183 -10.57 8.00 -15.86
C PHE A 183 -9.95 8.38 -14.49
N VAL A 184 -9.92 7.47 -13.53
CA VAL A 184 -9.32 7.71 -12.20
C VAL A 184 -7.81 7.97 -12.33
N ARG A 185 -7.09 7.19 -13.12
CA ARG A 185 -5.65 7.36 -13.38
C ARG A 185 -5.32 8.67 -14.07
N GLY A 186 -6.32 9.34 -14.62
CA GLY A 186 -6.12 10.61 -15.29
C GLY A 186 -5.27 10.50 -16.54
N GLU A 187 -5.36 9.40 -17.29
CA GLU A 187 -4.58 9.20 -18.53
C GLU A 187 -4.73 10.36 -19.52
N ALA A 188 -5.91 11.02 -19.54
CA ALA A 188 -6.16 12.20 -20.37
C ALA A 188 -5.60 13.51 -19.76
N TYR A 189 -5.03 13.47 -18.56
CA TYR A 189 -4.57 14.63 -17.80
C TYR A 189 -3.08 14.55 -17.48
N ALA A 190 -2.30 13.88 -18.32
CA ALA A 190 -0.85 13.83 -18.18
C ALA A 190 -0.23 15.24 -18.17
N GLY A 191 0.69 15.48 -17.23
CA GLY A 191 1.36 16.79 -17.13
C GLY A 191 0.59 17.87 -16.33
N THR A 192 -0.53 17.52 -15.68
CA THR A 192 -1.21 18.43 -14.76
C THR A 192 -0.36 18.74 -13.53
N LYS A 193 -0.62 19.89 -12.90
CA LYS A 193 0.12 20.37 -11.70
C LYS A 193 -0.23 19.58 -10.43
N ARG A 194 -1.27 18.75 -10.48
CA ARG A 194 -1.74 17.99 -9.32
C ARG A 194 -1.78 16.50 -9.64
N VAL A 195 -1.49 15.74 -8.62
CA VAL A 195 -1.56 14.27 -8.62
C VAL A 195 -2.39 13.79 -7.44
N HIS A 196 -2.75 12.52 -7.46
CA HIS A 196 -3.53 11.92 -6.37
C HIS A 196 -3.11 10.49 -6.09
N CYS A 197 -3.28 10.08 -4.84
CA CYS A 197 -3.20 8.70 -4.38
C CYS A 197 -4.56 8.25 -3.85
N PHE A 198 -5.61 8.21 -4.72
CA PHE A 198 -6.97 7.81 -4.32
C PHE A 198 -7.05 6.34 -3.95
N PHE A 199 -6.08 5.57 -4.35
CA PHE A 199 -5.91 4.16 -4.07
C PHE A 199 -4.95 3.89 -2.90
N GLY A 200 -4.47 4.93 -2.24
CA GLY A 200 -3.66 4.83 -1.05
C GLY A 200 -4.48 4.89 0.24
N ALA A 201 -3.76 5.06 1.34
CA ALA A 201 -4.30 4.99 2.70
C ALA A 201 -5.35 6.05 3.06
N ALA A 202 -5.47 7.15 2.32
CA ALA A 202 -6.36 8.24 2.68
C ALA A 202 -7.76 8.10 2.09
N SER A 203 -8.78 8.14 2.97
CA SER A 203 -10.19 8.04 2.58
C SER A 203 -10.82 9.38 2.15
N LYS A 204 -10.15 10.51 2.42
CA LYS A 204 -10.64 11.87 2.18
C LYS A 204 -9.95 12.51 0.98
N TYR A 205 -10.71 13.21 0.14
CA TYR A 205 -10.20 13.90 -1.05
C TYR A 205 -8.99 14.80 -0.74
N GLY A 206 -9.11 15.69 0.25
CA GLY A 206 -8.05 16.63 0.60
C GLY A 206 -6.76 16.00 1.14
N LYS A 207 -6.83 14.75 1.62
CA LYS A 207 -5.67 14.00 2.10
C LYS A 207 -5.04 13.10 1.03
N SER A 208 -5.62 13.06 -0.16
CA SER A 208 -5.20 12.16 -1.25
C SER A 208 -4.77 12.95 -2.49
N VAL A 209 -4.75 14.27 -2.44
CA VAL A 209 -4.41 15.15 -3.56
C VAL A 209 -3.20 15.99 -3.17
N PHE A 210 -2.20 15.99 -4.04
CA PHE A 210 -0.91 16.65 -3.81
C PHE A 210 -0.52 17.51 -5.01
N PRO A 211 0.27 18.60 -4.82
CA PRO A 211 1.05 19.20 -5.88
C PRO A 211 1.96 18.14 -6.51
N ARG A 212 2.12 18.17 -7.82
CA ARG A 212 2.97 17.21 -8.53
C ARG A 212 4.43 17.31 -8.12
N GLU A 213 4.91 18.54 -7.85
CA GLU A 213 6.28 18.81 -7.39
C GLU A 213 6.64 18.01 -6.12
N TRP A 214 5.66 17.70 -5.24
CA TRP A 214 5.92 16.86 -4.07
C TRP A 214 6.31 15.42 -4.41
N MET A 215 5.96 14.98 -5.63
CA MET A 215 6.31 13.65 -6.12
C MET A 215 7.53 13.67 -7.04
N ASP A 216 7.81 14.81 -7.68
CA ASP A 216 8.96 14.96 -8.58
C ASP A 216 10.26 15.25 -7.83
N GLU A 217 10.19 15.94 -6.68
CA GLU A 217 11.35 16.38 -5.91
C GLU A 217 11.59 15.49 -4.69
N THR A 218 12.79 14.89 -4.61
CA THR A 218 13.16 13.98 -3.53
C THR A 218 14.44 14.39 -2.83
N ILE A 219 14.51 14.06 -1.53
CA ILE A 219 15.73 14.06 -0.75
C ILE A 219 15.99 12.68 -0.16
N LEU A 220 17.23 12.38 0.18
CA LEU A 220 17.59 11.14 0.84
C LEU A 220 17.60 11.33 2.36
N LEU A 221 16.82 10.53 3.08
CA LEU A 221 16.82 10.50 4.54
C LEU A 221 17.28 9.15 5.08
N PRO A 222 17.90 9.12 6.26
CA PRO A 222 18.19 7.87 6.97
C PRO A 222 16.91 7.10 7.27
N PHE A 223 16.96 5.79 7.04
CA PHE A 223 15.93 4.85 7.48
C PHE A 223 16.62 3.54 7.87
N GLU A 224 16.64 3.21 9.15
CA GLU A 224 17.40 2.10 9.73
C GLU A 224 18.89 2.17 9.32
N SER A 225 19.40 1.11 8.70
CA SER A 225 20.80 1.05 8.24
C SER A 225 21.03 1.66 6.84
N GLY A 226 19.98 2.16 6.19
CA GLY A 226 20.04 2.70 4.82
C GLY A 226 19.69 4.17 4.72
N VAL A 227 19.70 4.67 3.48
CA VAL A 227 19.20 6.00 3.11
C VAL A 227 18.29 5.85 1.91
N PHE A 228 17.10 6.42 2.00
CA PHE A 228 16.05 6.21 0.98
C PHE A 228 15.36 7.53 0.61
N PRO A 229 14.81 7.63 -0.60
CA PRO A 229 14.16 8.85 -1.06
C PRO A 229 12.82 9.08 -0.34
N VAL A 230 12.64 10.32 0.11
CA VAL A 230 11.36 10.87 0.57
C VAL A 230 11.07 12.15 -0.21
N SER A 231 9.83 12.64 -0.18
CA SER A 231 9.51 13.95 -0.75
C SER A 231 10.42 15.04 -0.17
N ALA A 232 10.95 15.93 -1.02
CA ALA A 232 11.60 17.15 -0.54
C ALA A 232 10.61 18.03 0.26
N HIS A 233 9.32 17.89 -0.02
CA HIS A 233 8.19 18.54 0.66
C HIS A 233 7.53 17.63 1.71
N TYR A 234 8.34 16.85 2.43
CA TYR A 234 7.84 15.88 3.41
C TYR A 234 7.01 16.52 4.53
N ASP A 235 7.32 17.75 4.92
CA ASP A 235 6.60 18.44 5.98
C ASP A 235 5.15 18.74 5.58
N GLU A 236 4.95 19.31 4.40
CA GLU A 236 3.63 19.60 3.85
C GLU A 236 2.85 18.32 3.55
N LEU A 237 3.54 17.30 3.02
CA LEU A 237 2.94 15.99 2.73
C LEU A 237 2.46 15.30 4.00
N LEU A 238 3.31 15.19 5.02
CA LEU A 238 2.97 14.55 6.30
C LEU A 238 1.93 15.36 7.09
N THR A 239 2.02 16.69 7.05
CA THR A 239 0.97 17.57 7.64
C THR A 239 -0.38 17.34 6.94
N THR A 240 -0.41 17.20 5.62
CA THR A 240 -1.64 16.90 4.86
C THR A 240 -2.23 15.56 5.28
N LEU A 241 -1.40 14.53 5.45
CA LEU A 241 -1.84 13.18 5.80
C LEU A 241 -2.29 13.07 7.26
N TYR A 242 -1.50 13.61 8.19
CA TYR A 242 -1.60 13.32 9.62
C TYR A 242 -1.91 14.54 10.51
N GLY A 243 -1.72 15.76 10.01
CA GLY A 243 -1.80 16.97 10.83
C GLY A 243 -0.51 17.18 11.63
N ASP A 244 -0.59 17.28 12.94
CA ASP A 244 0.57 17.32 13.83
C ASP A 244 1.23 15.92 13.90
N TYR A 245 2.05 15.62 12.89
CA TYR A 245 2.69 14.32 12.74
C TYR A 245 3.90 14.13 13.66
N MET A 246 4.46 15.23 14.20
CA MET A 246 5.59 15.16 15.13
C MET A 246 5.18 14.67 16.50
N THR A 247 3.93 14.90 16.92
CA THR A 247 3.38 14.34 18.18
C THR A 247 3.05 12.86 18.00
N PRO A 248 3.71 11.96 18.76
CA PRO A 248 3.45 10.52 18.65
C PRO A 248 2.00 10.17 19.04
N THR A 249 1.43 9.18 18.35
CA THR A 249 0.14 8.61 18.73
C THR A 249 0.14 8.16 20.20
N PRO A 250 -0.92 8.47 20.98
CA PRO A 250 -1.05 8.00 22.38
C PRO A 250 -0.85 6.50 22.51
N GLU A 251 -0.21 6.05 23.58
CA GLU A 251 0.14 4.64 23.76
C GLU A 251 -1.06 3.70 23.72
N ALA A 252 -2.19 4.13 24.28
CA ALA A 252 -3.44 3.37 24.26
C ALA A 252 -4.01 3.12 22.84
N GLU A 253 -3.57 3.88 21.83
CA GLU A 253 -3.99 3.76 20.44
C GLU A 253 -2.96 3.01 19.57
N ARG A 254 -1.75 2.76 20.13
CA ARG A 254 -0.69 2.00 19.45
C ARG A 254 -1.06 0.53 19.41
N GLY A 255 -0.70 -0.16 18.35
CA GLY A 255 -0.97 -1.60 18.19
C GLY A 255 -2.41 -1.97 17.84
N GLN A 256 -3.34 -1.01 17.70
CA GLN A 256 -4.70 -1.30 17.22
C GLN A 256 -4.72 -1.64 15.71
N LYS A 257 -3.64 -1.40 15.01
CA LYS A 257 -3.49 -1.61 13.57
C LYS A 257 -2.51 -2.73 13.23
N VAL A 258 -2.58 -3.85 13.95
CA VAL A 258 -1.83 -5.05 13.56
C VAL A 258 -2.44 -5.61 12.28
N HIS A 259 -1.69 -5.59 11.19
CA HIS A 259 -2.15 -5.99 9.87
C HIS A 259 -2.17 -7.51 9.67
N ALA A 260 -1.24 -8.24 10.29
CA ALA A 260 -1.11 -9.68 10.13
C ALA A 260 -1.43 -10.46 11.40
N GLU A 261 -2.08 -11.62 11.24
CA GLU A 261 -2.30 -12.61 12.32
C GLU A 261 -1.11 -13.52 12.52
N ILE A 262 -0.48 -13.93 11.40
CA ILE A 262 0.72 -14.77 11.42
C ILE A 262 1.80 -14.04 10.64
N VAL A 263 2.97 -13.95 11.24
CA VAL A 263 4.19 -13.50 10.57
C VAL A 263 5.29 -14.50 10.88
N ASP A 264 5.88 -15.04 9.82
CA ASP A 264 7.03 -15.92 9.88
C ASP A 264 8.07 -15.46 8.85
N THR A 265 9.27 -15.18 9.32
CA THR A 265 10.38 -14.69 8.50
C THR A 265 11.22 -15.81 7.89
N GLU A 266 10.97 -17.06 8.30
CA GLU A 266 11.80 -18.23 7.99
C GLU A 266 11.04 -19.35 7.28
N SER A 267 9.68 -19.31 7.34
CA SER A 267 8.83 -20.34 6.75
C SER A 267 7.85 -19.75 5.74
N SER A 268 7.67 -20.47 4.61
CA SER A 268 6.71 -20.08 3.57
C SER A 268 5.26 -20.06 4.11
N TYR A 269 4.46 -19.12 3.61
CA TYR A 269 3.01 -19.05 3.88
C TYR A 269 2.27 -20.34 3.51
N GLU A 270 2.81 -21.15 2.62
CA GLU A 270 2.23 -22.43 2.20
C GLU A 270 2.10 -23.40 3.38
N ASN A 271 3.00 -23.31 4.36
CA ASN A 271 2.96 -24.12 5.59
C ASN A 271 1.75 -23.76 6.50
N TYR A 272 1.09 -22.66 6.23
CA TYR A 272 -0.03 -22.14 7.02
C TYR A 272 -1.38 -22.26 6.34
N LEU A 273 -1.47 -22.81 5.12
CA LEU A 273 -2.73 -22.90 4.36
C LEU A 273 -3.81 -23.71 5.09
N ASP A 274 -3.44 -24.81 5.76
CA ASP A 274 -4.39 -25.63 6.51
C ASP A 274 -4.87 -24.93 7.80
N ILE A 275 -3.98 -24.21 8.46
CA ILE A 275 -4.33 -23.39 9.63
C ILE A 275 -5.32 -22.29 9.22
N GLN A 276 -5.09 -21.63 8.09
CA GLN A 276 -6.00 -20.61 7.56
C GLN A 276 -7.41 -21.13 7.31
N LYS A 277 -7.58 -22.40 6.91
CA LYS A 277 -8.91 -23.02 6.72
C LYS A 277 -9.71 -23.09 7.99
N THR A 278 -9.06 -23.18 9.15
CA THR A 278 -9.68 -23.28 10.47
C THR A 278 -9.82 -21.95 11.19
N MET A 279 -9.12 -20.90 10.75
CA MET A 279 -9.21 -19.57 11.35
C MET A 279 -10.57 -18.95 11.04
N GLU A 280 -11.31 -18.56 12.08
CA GLU A 280 -12.45 -17.65 11.93
C GLU A 280 -11.92 -16.25 11.62
N PHE A 281 -12.05 -15.82 10.38
CA PHE A 281 -11.80 -14.43 10.02
C PHE A 281 -12.93 -13.58 10.60
N ASP A 282 -12.61 -12.83 11.64
CA ASP A 282 -13.47 -11.74 12.09
C ASP A 282 -13.76 -10.86 10.88
N GLY A 283 -15.00 -10.96 10.41
CA GLY A 283 -15.43 -10.24 9.22
C GLY A 283 -15.04 -8.78 9.33
N TYR A 284 -14.64 -8.20 8.25
CA TYR A 284 -14.17 -6.83 7.98
C TYR A 284 -15.09 -5.73 8.58
N THR A 285 -15.39 -5.81 9.86
CA THR A 285 -16.32 -4.92 10.59
C THR A 285 -15.62 -3.73 11.25
N ARG A 286 -14.31 -3.59 11.18
CA ARG A 286 -13.64 -2.41 11.75
C ARG A 286 -12.93 -1.59 10.68
N SER A 287 -13.72 -0.70 10.13
CA SER A 287 -13.40 0.69 9.75
C SER A 287 -12.10 0.96 8.97
N ILE A 288 -12.23 1.06 7.68
CA ILE A 288 -11.67 2.26 7.03
C ILE A 288 -12.46 3.45 7.62
N ARG A 289 -12.03 3.96 8.76
CA ARG A 289 -12.44 5.26 9.30
C ARG A 289 -11.48 6.34 8.85
#